data_45a9e05067e8beb79eefddcc64cb5595
#
_entry.id   45a9e05067e8beb79eefddcc64cb5595
#
_cell.length_a   1.000
_cell.length_b   1.000
_cell.length_c   1.000
_cell.angle_alpha   90.00
_cell.angle_beta   90.00
_cell.angle_gamma   90.00
#
_symmetry.space_group_name_H-M   'P 1'
#
loop_
_entity.id
_entity.type
_entity.pdbx_description
1 polymer ?
#
loop_
_entity_poly.entity_id
_entity_poly.type
_entity_poly.pdbx_seq_one_letter_code
_entity_poly.pdbx_strand_id
1 'polypeptide(L)'
;MFWLHGTSPKASEPEAEPAAAASPASPQSPKPAEKLATGPGPVATVGELAQPWAGRRFLFKDPVTSEPVPAMVVRLPDDSYWGFSLREPFGTCELEYVSDLQKLRSDYDYRADHPMIGNPCNHSVYDLLRYGSSSNGGLVRGEVVQGAGIRPPMAIEVRVDGKEIIAVRME
;
A
#
# COMPACT_ATOMS: atom_id res chain seq x y z
N MET A 1 8.33 78.08 24.29
CA MET A 1 8.81 77.78 25.71
C MET A 1 8.68 76.30 25.91
N PHE A 2 9.72 75.69 26.41
CA PHE A 2 9.92 74.31 26.89
C PHE A 2 10.29 73.26 25.89
N TRP A 3 11.51 72.94 25.94
CA TRP A 3 12.27 71.75 25.59
C TRP A 3 11.82 70.57 26.41
N LEU A 4 11.75 69.38 25.80
CA LEU A 4 12.03 68.13 26.50
C LEU A 4 12.71 67.15 25.60
N HIS A 5 13.85 66.74 26.05
CA HIS A 5 14.71 65.68 25.55
C HIS A 5 14.03 64.31 25.73
N GLY A 6 13.98 63.47 24.69
CA GLY A 6 13.61 62.09 24.79
C GLY A 6 14.73 61.22 24.24
N THR A 7 15.38 60.53 25.13
CA THR A 7 16.49 59.60 24.95
C THR A 7 16.04 58.38 24.13
N SER A 8 16.80 58.02 23.08
CA SER A 8 16.70 56.77 22.35
C SER A 8 17.05 55.58 23.25
N PRO A 9 16.26 54.51 23.23
CA PRO A 9 16.72 53.25 23.75
C PRO A 9 17.53 52.48 22.69
N LYS A 10 18.69 52.05 23.12
CA LYS A 10 19.68 51.21 22.50
C LYS A 10 19.04 49.90 22.04
N ALA A 11 19.16 49.56 20.74
CA ALA A 11 18.82 48.27 20.19
C ALA A 11 19.71 47.18 20.80
N SER A 12 19.10 46.21 21.46
CA SER A 12 19.75 44.99 21.88
C SER A 12 19.79 44.05 20.66
N GLU A 13 20.99 43.68 20.25
CA GLU A 13 21.24 42.62 19.32
C GLU A 13 20.67 41.28 19.85
N PRO A 14 19.98 40.50 19.05
CA PRO A 14 19.66 39.12 19.42
C PRO A 14 20.92 38.27 19.28
N GLU A 15 21.35 37.73 20.40
CA GLU A 15 22.37 36.69 20.54
C GLU A 15 22.01 35.49 19.69
N ALA A 16 22.89 35.12 18.76
CA ALA A 16 22.72 33.97 17.90
C ALA A 16 22.84 32.69 18.72
N GLU A 17 21.75 31.96 18.83
CA GLU A 17 21.71 30.58 19.35
C GLU A 17 22.57 29.66 18.44
N PRO A 18 23.45 28.83 19.01
CA PRO A 18 24.25 27.92 18.22
C PRO A 18 23.35 26.83 17.63
N ALA A 19 23.33 26.74 16.31
CA ALA A 19 22.68 25.69 15.55
C ALA A 19 23.10 24.31 16.09
N ALA A 20 22.13 23.56 16.62
CA ALA A 20 22.31 22.18 17.00
C ALA A 20 22.75 21.38 15.78
N ALA A 21 23.95 20.83 15.84
CA ALA A 21 24.51 19.96 14.83
C ALA A 21 23.58 18.76 14.61
N ALA A 22 23.00 18.67 13.42
CA ALA A 22 22.27 17.49 12.99
C ALA A 22 23.23 16.30 13.01
N SER A 23 22.94 15.32 13.87
CA SER A 23 23.64 14.04 13.87
C SER A 23 23.53 13.38 12.49
N PRO A 24 24.60 12.92 11.89
CA PRO A 24 24.52 12.21 10.62
C PRO A 24 23.71 10.93 10.81
N ALA A 25 22.62 10.81 10.05
CA ALA A 25 21.83 9.59 9.97
C ALA A 25 22.77 8.44 9.59
N SER A 26 22.88 7.44 10.45
CA SER A 26 23.63 6.21 10.15
C SER A 26 23.11 5.61 8.86
N PRO A 27 23.98 5.23 7.92
CA PRO A 27 23.54 4.55 6.70
C PRO A 27 22.86 3.23 7.10
N GLN A 28 21.57 3.16 6.91
CA GLN A 28 20.83 1.90 7.05
C GLN A 28 21.37 0.96 5.97
N SER A 29 22.02 -0.12 6.40
CA SER A 29 22.41 -1.20 5.50
C SER A 29 21.19 -1.63 4.69
N PRO A 30 21.30 -1.78 3.36
CA PRO A 30 20.20 -2.22 2.53
C PRO A 30 19.73 -3.59 3.04
N LYS A 31 18.48 -3.65 3.48
CA LYS A 31 17.83 -4.92 3.86
C LYS A 31 18.00 -5.87 2.66
N PRO A 32 18.50 -7.10 2.85
CA PRO A 32 18.65 -8.03 1.75
C PRO A 32 17.33 -8.13 1.00
N ALA A 33 17.39 -8.05 -0.34
CA ALA A 33 16.20 -8.17 -1.17
C ALA A 33 15.53 -9.51 -0.84
N GLU A 34 14.38 -9.45 -0.14
CA GLU A 34 13.64 -10.63 0.23
C GLU A 34 13.19 -11.34 -1.04
N LYS A 35 13.63 -12.57 -1.23
CA LYS A 35 13.24 -13.36 -2.40
C LYS A 35 11.73 -13.62 -2.29
N LEU A 36 10.96 -13.02 -3.17
CA LEU A 36 9.52 -13.22 -3.23
C LEU A 36 9.19 -14.66 -3.60
N ALA A 37 8.20 -15.25 -2.93
CA ALA A 37 7.63 -16.53 -3.36
C ALA A 37 7.02 -16.40 -4.76
N THR A 38 7.00 -17.49 -5.52
CA THR A 38 6.48 -17.51 -6.88
C THR A 38 5.37 -18.56 -6.98
N GLY A 39 4.16 -18.12 -7.31
CA GLY A 39 3.03 -19.00 -7.63
C GLY A 39 2.92 -19.27 -9.15
N PRO A 40 2.12 -20.27 -9.58
CA PRO A 40 1.28 -21.14 -8.74
C PRO A 40 2.09 -21.93 -7.71
N GLY A 41 1.54 -22.09 -6.50
CA GLY A 41 2.16 -22.82 -5.41
C GLY A 41 2.09 -22.06 -4.07
N PRO A 42 2.85 -22.48 -3.04
CA PRO A 42 2.89 -21.82 -1.75
C PRO A 42 3.45 -20.39 -1.87
N VAL A 43 2.70 -19.41 -1.37
CA VAL A 43 3.06 -17.98 -1.46
C VAL A 43 3.18 -17.31 -0.09
N ALA A 44 2.55 -17.89 0.93
CA ALA A 44 2.63 -17.44 2.31
C ALA A 44 2.30 -18.60 3.26
N THR A 45 2.44 -18.37 4.54
CA THR A 45 1.94 -19.26 5.59
C THR A 45 0.83 -18.60 6.40
N VAL A 46 -0.04 -19.43 7.00
CA VAL A 46 -1.07 -18.95 7.93
C VAL A 46 -0.45 -18.18 9.10
N GLY A 47 0.73 -18.60 9.55
CA GLY A 47 1.46 -17.93 10.63
C GLY A 47 1.98 -16.54 10.24
N GLU A 48 2.44 -16.34 9.00
CA GLU A 48 2.84 -15.02 8.49
C GLU A 48 1.65 -14.06 8.41
N LEU A 49 0.47 -14.58 8.07
CA LEU A 49 -0.76 -13.81 7.98
C LEU A 49 -1.67 -14.03 9.21
N ALA A 50 -1.07 -14.09 10.42
CA ALA A 50 -1.81 -14.38 11.65
C ALA A 50 -2.79 -13.27 12.08
N GLN A 51 -2.57 -12.04 11.65
CA GLN A 51 -3.41 -10.89 12.01
C GLN A 51 -4.32 -10.48 10.85
N PRO A 52 -5.54 -9.99 11.12
CA PRO A 52 -6.34 -9.32 10.11
C PRO A 52 -5.55 -8.22 9.41
N TRP A 53 -5.71 -8.10 8.11
CA TRP A 53 -5.00 -7.15 7.25
C TRP A 53 -3.50 -7.43 7.08
N ALA A 54 -2.96 -8.51 7.68
CA ALA A 54 -1.62 -8.93 7.32
C ALA A 54 -1.59 -9.34 5.84
N GLY A 55 -0.58 -8.88 5.14
CA GLY A 55 -0.44 -9.13 3.69
C GLY A 55 0.97 -9.59 3.34
N ARG A 56 1.06 -10.42 2.32
CA ARG A 56 2.32 -10.91 1.76
C ARG A 56 2.35 -10.67 0.26
N ARG A 57 3.38 -9.99 -0.20
CA ARG A 57 3.66 -9.82 -1.63
C ARG A 57 4.33 -11.08 -2.19
N PHE A 58 3.93 -11.46 -3.40
CA PHE A 58 4.53 -12.57 -4.15
C PHE A 58 4.53 -12.27 -5.65
N LEU A 59 5.13 -13.14 -6.44
CA LEU A 59 5.04 -13.12 -7.89
C LEU A 59 4.12 -14.25 -8.34
N PHE A 60 3.10 -13.95 -9.11
CA PHE A 60 2.29 -14.96 -9.75
C PHE A 60 2.77 -15.14 -11.19
N LYS A 61 3.19 -16.34 -11.53
CA LYS A 61 3.60 -16.66 -12.90
C LYS A 61 2.37 -17.16 -13.65
N ASP A 62 1.88 -16.35 -14.56
CA ASP A 62 0.76 -16.72 -15.41
C ASP A 62 1.14 -17.95 -16.24
N PRO A 63 0.38 -19.07 -16.17
CA PRO A 63 0.72 -20.29 -16.89
C PRO A 63 0.63 -20.15 -18.42
N VAL A 64 -0.09 -19.15 -18.93
CA VAL A 64 -0.26 -18.91 -20.37
C VAL A 64 0.89 -18.04 -20.91
N THR A 65 1.13 -16.88 -20.27
CA THR A 65 2.14 -15.94 -20.75
C THR A 65 3.53 -16.22 -20.17
N SER A 66 3.61 -16.99 -19.09
CA SER A 66 4.83 -17.22 -18.29
C SER A 66 5.44 -15.95 -17.71
N GLU A 67 4.76 -14.82 -17.81
CA GLU A 67 5.20 -13.54 -17.30
C GLU A 67 4.92 -13.46 -15.80
N PRO A 68 5.92 -13.05 -14.97
CA PRO A 68 5.69 -12.85 -13.56
C PRO A 68 4.85 -11.57 -13.33
N VAL A 69 3.72 -11.72 -12.65
CA VAL A 69 2.83 -10.63 -12.27
C VAL A 69 3.00 -10.36 -10.79
N PRO A 70 3.29 -9.11 -10.37
CA PRO A 70 3.29 -8.77 -8.95
C PRO A 70 1.90 -8.96 -8.36
N ALA A 71 1.84 -9.58 -7.23
CA ALA A 71 0.61 -9.98 -6.57
C ALA A 71 0.70 -9.85 -5.06
N MET A 72 -0.45 -9.88 -4.41
CA MET A 72 -0.59 -9.78 -2.97
C MET A 72 -1.60 -10.82 -2.48
N VAL A 73 -1.35 -11.41 -1.33
CA VAL A 73 -2.35 -12.13 -0.55
C VAL A 73 -2.53 -11.43 0.79
N VAL A 74 -3.78 -11.26 1.21
CA VAL A 74 -4.15 -10.55 2.44
C VAL A 74 -5.12 -11.41 3.24
N ARG A 75 -4.96 -11.43 4.58
CA ARG A 75 -5.98 -11.97 5.49
C ARG A 75 -7.02 -10.89 5.76
N LEU A 76 -8.28 -11.23 5.54
CA LEU A 76 -9.41 -10.35 5.81
C LEU A 76 -9.92 -10.51 7.24
N PRO A 77 -10.73 -9.57 7.76
CA PRO A 77 -11.28 -9.63 9.11
C PRO A 77 -12.21 -10.83 9.39
N ASP A 78 -12.75 -11.44 8.34
CA ASP A 78 -13.58 -12.65 8.41
C ASP A 78 -12.78 -13.94 8.39
N ASP A 79 -11.46 -13.85 8.60
CA ASP A 79 -10.48 -14.93 8.58
C ASP A 79 -10.27 -15.58 7.20
N SER A 80 -10.90 -15.06 6.16
CA SER A 80 -10.64 -15.50 4.79
C SER A 80 -9.34 -14.88 4.25
N TYR A 81 -8.80 -15.51 3.22
CA TYR A 81 -7.64 -15.00 2.48
C TYR A 81 -8.08 -14.58 1.09
N TRP A 82 -7.56 -13.45 0.63
CA TRP A 82 -7.81 -12.98 -0.71
C TRP A 82 -6.51 -12.65 -1.43
N GLY A 83 -6.34 -13.24 -2.61
CA GLY A 83 -5.23 -13.00 -3.50
C GLY A 83 -5.64 -12.09 -4.65
N PHE A 84 -4.75 -11.18 -5.07
CA PHE A 84 -5.01 -10.27 -6.18
C PHE A 84 -3.73 -9.81 -6.86
N SER A 85 -3.86 -9.49 -8.14
CA SER A 85 -2.80 -8.88 -8.93
C SER A 85 -2.57 -7.43 -8.49
N LEU A 86 -1.31 -7.05 -8.38
CA LEU A 86 -0.91 -5.64 -8.23
C LEU A 86 -0.71 -4.95 -9.59
N ARG A 87 -0.98 -5.61 -10.70
CA ARG A 87 -1.03 -4.96 -12.01
C ARG A 87 -2.41 -4.34 -12.21
N GLU A 88 -2.43 -3.07 -12.59
CA GLU A 88 -3.66 -2.38 -12.92
C GLU A 88 -4.40 -3.09 -14.06
N PRO A 89 -5.71 -3.36 -13.93
CA PRO A 89 -6.51 -3.88 -15.04
C PRO A 89 -6.54 -2.87 -16.21
N PHE A 90 -6.18 -3.31 -17.40
CA PHE A 90 -6.10 -2.50 -18.62
C PHE A 90 -5.10 -1.34 -18.59
N GLY A 91 -4.19 -1.32 -17.63
CA GLY A 91 -3.16 -0.31 -17.48
C GLY A 91 -1.77 -0.91 -17.28
N THR A 92 -0.79 -0.05 -17.09
CA THR A 92 0.61 -0.41 -16.85
C THR A 92 1.07 -0.07 -15.44
N CYS A 93 0.22 0.58 -14.64
CA CYS A 93 0.57 0.97 -13.29
C CYS A 93 0.60 -0.23 -12.35
N GLU A 94 1.55 -0.23 -11.45
CA GLU A 94 1.55 -1.17 -10.34
C GLU A 94 0.73 -0.60 -9.18
N LEU A 95 -0.27 -1.35 -8.76
CA LEU A 95 -1.10 -1.04 -7.61
C LEU A 95 -0.32 -1.28 -6.32
N GLU A 96 -0.69 -0.59 -5.26
CA GLU A 96 -0.11 -0.79 -3.95
C GLU A 96 -1.17 -1.16 -2.90
N TYR A 97 -0.80 -2.07 -2.00
CA TYR A 97 -1.59 -2.35 -0.81
C TYR A 97 -1.23 -1.34 0.27
N VAL A 98 -2.17 -0.48 0.64
CA VAL A 98 -1.95 0.62 1.57
C VAL A 98 -2.56 0.26 2.92
N SER A 99 -1.74 -0.22 3.85
CA SER A 99 -2.13 -0.52 5.23
C SER A 99 -2.01 0.70 6.16
N ASP A 100 -1.24 1.71 5.78
CA ASP A 100 -1.13 2.96 6.50
C ASP A 100 -2.26 3.92 6.10
N LEU A 101 -3.22 4.14 7.00
CA LEU A 101 -4.36 5.03 6.77
C LEU A 101 -3.98 6.51 6.65
N GLN A 102 -2.81 6.91 7.17
CA GLN A 102 -2.30 8.26 6.97
C GLN A 102 -1.82 8.44 5.53
N LYS A 103 -1.16 7.42 4.97
CA LYS A 103 -0.76 7.41 3.56
C LYS A 103 -1.97 7.49 2.63
N LEU A 104 -3.07 6.77 2.93
CA LEU A 104 -4.31 6.91 2.16
C LEU A 104 -4.83 8.35 2.15
N ARG A 105 -4.72 9.03 3.27
CA ARG A 105 -5.18 10.42 3.39
C ARG A 105 -4.25 11.41 2.70
N SER A 106 -2.93 11.24 2.84
CA SER A 106 -1.95 12.17 2.25
C SER A 106 -1.81 12.01 0.74
N ASP A 107 -1.70 10.76 0.26
CA ASP A 107 -1.30 10.47 -1.12
C ASP A 107 -2.52 10.29 -2.05
N TYR A 108 -3.65 9.87 -1.48
CA TYR A 108 -4.87 9.58 -2.25
C TYR A 108 -6.04 10.53 -1.96
N ASP A 109 -5.89 11.43 -0.95
CA ASP A 109 -6.99 12.27 -0.45
C ASP A 109 -8.24 11.44 -0.08
N TYR A 110 -8.01 10.22 0.43
CA TYR A 110 -9.06 9.27 0.78
C TYR A 110 -9.04 8.90 2.26
N ARG A 111 -10.22 8.90 2.88
CA ARG A 111 -10.38 8.50 4.29
C ARG A 111 -11.00 7.12 4.36
N ALA A 112 -10.27 6.17 4.92
CA ALA A 112 -10.72 4.83 5.20
C ALA A 112 -10.58 4.50 6.68
N ASP A 113 -11.27 3.46 7.12
CA ASP A 113 -11.16 2.85 8.44
C ASP A 113 -10.43 1.50 8.41
N HIS A 114 -10.03 1.04 7.24
CA HIS A 114 -9.28 -0.19 7.00
C HIS A 114 -8.33 -0.04 5.80
N PRO A 115 -7.37 -0.97 5.64
CA PRO A 115 -6.47 -1.00 4.50
C PRO A 115 -7.17 -1.08 3.14
N MET A 116 -6.62 -0.41 2.15
CA MET A 116 -7.16 -0.30 0.80
C MET A 116 -6.10 -0.67 -0.24
N ILE A 117 -6.51 -0.79 -1.49
CA ILE A 117 -5.59 -0.81 -2.62
C ILE A 117 -5.61 0.57 -3.27
N GLY A 118 -4.44 1.12 -3.55
CA GLY A 118 -4.27 2.40 -4.23
C GLY A 118 -3.62 2.23 -5.60
N ASN A 119 -4.00 3.10 -6.53
CA ASN A 119 -3.30 3.25 -7.80
C ASN A 119 -2.49 4.56 -7.76
N PRO A 120 -1.15 4.52 -7.61
CA PRO A 120 -0.34 5.72 -7.49
C PRO A 120 -0.29 6.57 -8.75
N CYS A 121 -0.70 6.02 -9.91
CA CYS A 121 -0.66 6.75 -11.17
C CYS A 121 -1.87 7.65 -11.41
N ASN A 122 -3.04 7.26 -10.91
CA ASN A 122 -4.30 7.99 -11.15
C ASN A 122 -5.10 8.25 -9.87
N HIS A 123 -4.57 7.90 -8.71
CA HIS A 123 -5.14 8.07 -7.38
C HIS A 123 -6.50 7.36 -7.18
N SER A 124 -6.76 6.31 -7.98
CA SER A 124 -7.91 5.45 -7.73
C SER A 124 -7.70 4.64 -6.46
N VAL A 125 -8.79 4.41 -5.72
CA VAL A 125 -8.80 3.61 -4.50
C VAL A 125 -9.83 2.49 -4.65
N TYR A 126 -9.46 1.29 -4.19
CA TYR A 126 -10.27 0.08 -4.27
C TYR A 126 -10.48 -0.48 -2.86
N ASP A 127 -11.72 -0.80 -2.54
CA ASP A 127 -12.11 -1.32 -1.24
C ASP A 127 -12.14 -2.86 -1.25
N LEU A 128 -11.29 -3.46 -0.44
CA LEU A 128 -11.14 -4.92 -0.31
C LEU A 128 -12.37 -5.62 0.30
N LEU A 129 -13.21 -4.89 1.01
CA LEU A 129 -14.43 -5.44 1.62
C LEU A 129 -15.64 -5.38 0.69
N ARG A 130 -15.55 -4.59 -0.39
CA ARG A 130 -16.63 -4.41 -1.36
C ARG A 130 -16.38 -5.24 -2.62
N TYR A 131 -17.47 -5.51 -3.32
CA TYR A 131 -17.46 -6.28 -4.56
C TYR A 131 -17.83 -5.39 -5.73
N GLY A 132 -16.96 -5.38 -6.74
CA GLY A 132 -17.22 -4.78 -8.05
C GLY A 132 -17.38 -5.86 -9.11
N SER A 133 -17.74 -5.46 -10.32
CA SER A 133 -17.90 -6.38 -11.46
C SER A 133 -16.57 -6.71 -12.11
N SER A 134 -16.31 -7.99 -12.33
CA SER A 134 -15.20 -8.47 -13.16
C SER A 134 -15.52 -8.32 -14.65
N SER A 135 -14.53 -8.60 -15.51
CA SER A 135 -14.71 -8.60 -16.96
C SER A 135 -15.76 -9.62 -17.46
N ASN A 136 -15.98 -10.69 -16.70
CA ASN A 136 -16.93 -11.73 -17.00
C ASN A 136 -18.32 -11.50 -16.38
N GLY A 137 -18.53 -10.33 -15.74
CA GLY A 137 -19.77 -9.99 -15.05
C GLY A 137 -19.92 -10.65 -13.67
N GLY A 138 -18.94 -11.41 -13.21
CA GLY A 138 -18.88 -11.94 -11.86
C GLY A 138 -18.57 -10.85 -10.82
N LEU A 139 -18.87 -11.14 -9.57
CA LEU A 139 -18.51 -10.24 -8.47
C LEU A 139 -17.11 -10.59 -7.95
N VAL A 140 -16.26 -9.59 -7.87
CA VAL A 140 -14.87 -9.68 -7.37
C VAL A 140 -14.65 -8.60 -6.31
N ARG A 141 -13.89 -8.94 -5.27
CA ARG A 141 -13.50 -7.96 -4.24
C ARG A 141 -12.64 -6.86 -4.84
N GLY A 142 -12.65 -5.71 -4.23
CA GLY A 142 -11.88 -4.56 -4.68
C GLY A 142 -12.68 -3.57 -5.52
N GLU A 143 -13.94 -3.31 -5.14
CA GLU A 143 -14.74 -2.27 -5.80
C GLU A 143 -13.99 -0.93 -5.82
N VAL A 144 -14.05 -0.24 -6.96
CA VAL A 144 -13.54 1.12 -7.08
C VAL A 144 -14.40 2.07 -6.26
N VAL A 145 -13.83 2.69 -5.24
CA VAL A 145 -14.53 3.63 -4.36
C VAL A 145 -14.13 5.08 -4.59
N GLN A 146 -13.03 5.30 -5.30
CA GLN A 146 -12.59 6.62 -5.72
C GLN A 146 -11.81 6.52 -7.04
N GLY A 147 -11.93 7.55 -7.86
CA GLY A 147 -11.12 7.75 -9.07
C GLY A 147 -11.68 7.07 -10.31
N ALA A 148 -10.83 6.97 -11.32
CA ALA A 148 -11.18 6.50 -12.67
C ALA A 148 -10.89 5.00 -12.90
N GLY A 149 -10.77 4.22 -11.84
CA GLY A 149 -10.62 2.78 -11.95
C GLY A 149 -11.80 2.15 -12.69
N ILE A 150 -11.52 1.20 -13.60
CA ILE A 150 -12.53 0.63 -14.48
C ILE A 150 -13.18 -0.59 -13.84
N ARG A 151 -12.39 -1.38 -13.11
CA ARG A 151 -12.84 -2.61 -12.45
C ARG A 151 -11.91 -3.00 -11.29
N PRO A 152 -12.33 -3.93 -10.43
CA PRO A 152 -11.46 -4.50 -9.40
C PRO A 152 -10.16 -5.06 -9.97
N PRO A 153 -9.09 -5.12 -9.15
CA PRO A 153 -7.88 -5.88 -9.48
C PRO A 153 -8.23 -7.33 -9.80
N MET A 154 -7.47 -7.93 -10.71
CA MET A 154 -7.68 -9.34 -11.07
C MET A 154 -7.48 -10.22 -9.85
N ALA A 155 -8.45 -11.07 -9.56
CA ALA A 155 -8.39 -11.98 -8.42
C ALA A 155 -7.43 -13.13 -8.70
N ILE A 156 -6.75 -13.57 -7.64
CA ILE A 156 -5.96 -14.79 -7.65
C ILE A 156 -6.60 -15.73 -6.63
N GLU A 157 -7.09 -16.86 -7.12
CA GLU A 157 -7.63 -17.91 -6.27
C GLU A 157 -6.54 -18.42 -5.33
N VAL A 158 -6.84 -18.36 -4.03
CA VAL A 158 -5.95 -18.90 -2.98
C VAL A 158 -6.69 -19.94 -2.15
N ARG A 159 -5.97 -20.96 -1.71
CA ARG A 159 -6.48 -21.97 -0.79
C ARG A 159 -5.49 -22.19 0.34
N VAL A 160 -6.00 -22.62 1.47
CA VAL A 160 -5.18 -23.05 2.60
C VAL A 160 -4.98 -24.57 2.53
N ASP A 161 -3.75 -25.01 2.64
CA ASP A 161 -3.38 -26.42 2.71
C ASP A 161 -2.45 -26.60 3.93
N GLY A 162 -3.00 -27.11 5.02
CA GLY A 162 -2.31 -27.20 6.28
C GLY A 162 -1.92 -25.82 6.84
N LYS A 163 -0.63 -25.50 6.80
CA LYS A 163 -0.10 -24.20 7.24
C LYS A 163 0.26 -23.28 6.09
N GLU A 164 0.14 -23.75 4.86
CA GLU A 164 0.51 -22.99 3.65
C GLU A 164 -0.70 -22.34 3.01
N ILE A 165 -0.48 -21.17 2.43
CA ILE A 165 -1.43 -20.46 1.58
C ILE A 165 -0.91 -20.60 0.16
N ILE A 166 -1.68 -21.29 -0.68
CA ILE A 166 -1.31 -21.67 -2.04
C ILE A 166 -2.08 -20.79 -3.02
N ALA A 167 -1.36 -20.08 -3.88
CA ALA A 167 -1.96 -19.42 -5.04
C ALA A 167 -2.17 -20.46 -6.15
N VAL A 168 -3.38 -20.49 -6.73
CA VAL A 168 -3.80 -21.55 -7.67
C VAL A 168 -3.86 -21.03 -9.10
N ARG A 169 -4.67 -20.01 -9.31
CA ARG A 169 -4.90 -19.43 -10.65
C ARG A 169 -5.33 -17.97 -10.54
N MET A 170 -5.13 -17.24 -11.61
CA MET A 170 -5.62 -15.88 -11.81
C MET A 170 -6.83 -15.90 -12.74
N GLU A 171 -7.78 -14.96 -12.55
CA GLU A 171 -8.93 -14.79 -13.44
C GLU A 171 -8.53 -14.58 -14.90
#